data_9d411a790d5eef18e736232e8e967a36
#
_entry.id   9d411a790d5eef18e736232e8e967a36
#
_cell.length_a   1.000
_cell.length_b   1.000
_cell.length_c   1.000
_cell.angle_alpha   90.00
_cell.angle_beta   90.00
_cell.angle_gamma   90.00
#
_symmetry.space_group_name_H-M   'P 1'
#
loop_
_entity.id
_entity.type
_entity.pdbx_description
1 polymer ?
#
loop_
_entity_poly.entity_id
_entity_poly.type
_entity_poly.pdbx_seq_one_letter_code
_entity_poly.pdbx_strand_id
1 'polypeptide(L)'
;KGGKLEMDNPVTRISVRNLVEFILQSGDLDNRRGTIDKDAMLKGSRLHRKLQKQMGGDYRAEVALRMNCSYEDLDIRLEGRADGIFTEDEVVWIDEIKGIYGNVEQMEEPVKVHKAQAMCYGYIYGVQEGLSKIGIQMTYANLETEVVKRFREVISIEELKEWYQKLLDEYHKWLSYQKKWKEERNHSLQSLEFPFSYREGQRK
;
A
#
# COMPACT_ATOMS: atom_id res chain seq x y z
N LYS A 1 -10.93 35.63 -25.15
CA LYS A 1 -10.31 34.29 -25.09
C LYS A 1 -9.63 34.19 -23.73
N GLY A 2 -10.37 33.76 -22.72
CA GLY A 2 -9.84 33.49 -21.37
C GLY A 2 -9.29 32.10 -21.34
N GLY A 3 -8.01 31.90 -21.36
CA GLY A 3 -7.37 30.64 -21.05
C GLY A 3 -7.65 30.34 -19.57
N LYS A 4 -8.41 29.29 -19.30
CA LYS A 4 -8.48 28.68 -17.97
C LYS A 4 -7.08 28.20 -17.65
N LEU A 5 -6.38 28.84 -16.71
CA LEU A 5 -5.19 28.26 -16.11
C LEU A 5 -5.64 26.92 -15.50
N GLU A 6 -5.23 25.82 -16.09
CA GLU A 6 -5.29 24.50 -15.46
C GLU A 6 -4.40 24.61 -14.21
N MET A 7 -5.02 24.83 -13.07
CA MET A 7 -4.31 24.69 -11.79
C MET A 7 -4.06 23.20 -11.59
N ASP A 8 -2.79 22.80 -11.60
CA ASP A 8 -2.41 21.45 -11.26
C ASP A 8 -3.00 21.07 -9.90
N ASN A 9 -3.76 19.99 -9.87
CA ASN A 9 -4.34 19.47 -8.63
C ASN A 9 -3.23 19.14 -7.61
N PRO A 10 -3.47 19.37 -6.31
CA PRO A 10 -2.53 18.95 -5.29
C PRO A 10 -2.36 17.43 -5.32
N VAL A 11 -1.11 16.96 -5.38
CA VAL A 11 -0.78 15.53 -5.43
C VAL A 11 -0.54 14.99 -4.03
N THR A 12 -1.38 14.05 -3.60
CA THR A 12 -1.16 13.27 -2.37
C THR A 12 -0.44 11.97 -2.71
N ARG A 13 0.72 11.74 -2.09
CA ARG A 13 1.50 10.51 -2.26
C ARG A 13 1.26 9.56 -1.11
N ILE A 14 1.01 8.30 -1.42
CA ILE A 14 0.87 7.24 -0.43
C ILE A 14 1.47 5.95 -0.95
N SER A 15 2.09 5.15 -0.07
CA SER A 15 2.52 3.81 -0.43
C SER A 15 1.34 2.84 -0.47
N VAL A 16 1.42 1.81 -1.33
CA VAL A 16 0.43 0.72 -1.37
C VAL A 16 0.21 0.14 0.01
N ARG A 17 1.28 -0.17 0.73
CA ARG A 17 1.21 -0.70 2.09
C ARG A 17 0.41 0.20 3.04
N ASN A 18 0.75 1.49 3.10
CA ASN A 18 0.07 2.42 4.00
C ASN A 18 -1.41 2.59 3.62
N LEU A 19 -1.74 2.59 2.34
CA LEU A 19 -3.13 2.67 1.87
C LEU A 19 -3.95 1.47 2.35
N VAL A 20 -3.47 0.26 2.10
CA VAL A 20 -4.24 -0.95 2.46
C VAL A 20 -4.31 -1.15 3.98
N GLU A 21 -3.23 -0.84 4.71
CA GLU A 21 -3.23 -0.84 6.18
C GLU A 21 -4.25 0.17 6.72
N PHE A 22 -4.29 1.39 6.17
CA PHE A 22 -5.21 2.43 6.60
C PHE A 22 -6.68 2.08 6.36
N ILE A 23 -7.02 1.55 5.18
CA ILE A 23 -8.42 1.29 4.79
C ILE A 23 -8.93 -0.05 5.33
N LEU A 24 -8.08 -1.09 5.36
CA LEU A 24 -8.49 -2.46 5.67
C LEU A 24 -8.09 -2.91 7.07
N GLN A 25 -7.44 -2.05 7.84
CA GLN A 25 -7.11 -2.38 9.22
C GLN A 25 -8.40 -2.50 10.03
N SER A 26 -8.64 -3.67 10.59
CA SER A 26 -9.78 -3.97 11.45
C SER A 26 -9.27 -4.52 12.78
N GLY A 27 -9.92 -4.16 13.88
CA GLY A 27 -9.59 -4.58 15.23
C GLY A 27 -9.38 -3.40 16.17
N ASP A 28 -9.22 -3.69 17.45
CA ASP A 28 -8.93 -2.69 18.48
C ASP A 28 -7.55 -2.05 18.25
N LEU A 29 -7.42 -0.77 18.57
CA LEU A 29 -6.15 -0.07 18.57
C LEU A 29 -5.24 -0.73 19.63
N ASP A 30 -4.37 -1.63 19.20
CA ASP A 30 -3.32 -2.15 20.06
C ASP A 30 -2.21 -1.11 20.19
N ASN A 31 -2.24 -0.34 21.27
CA ASN A 31 -1.20 0.61 21.63
C ASN A 31 0.10 -0.04 22.12
N ARG A 32 0.13 -1.37 22.19
CA ARG A 32 1.37 -2.11 22.42
C ARG A 32 2.23 -2.04 21.17
N ARG A 33 2.88 -0.89 20.96
CA ARG A 33 4.05 -0.81 20.07
C ARG A 33 5.13 -1.68 20.72
N GLY A 34 5.13 -2.95 20.38
CA GLY A 34 6.29 -3.79 20.61
C GLY A 34 7.50 -3.06 20.04
N THR A 35 8.59 -3.01 20.78
CA THR A 35 9.89 -2.57 20.24
C THR A 35 10.07 -3.26 18.92
N ILE A 36 10.28 -2.47 17.86
CA ILE A 36 10.56 -3.02 16.52
C ILE A 36 11.74 -3.97 16.72
N ASP A 37 11.47 -5.27 16.66
CA ASP A 37 12.50 -6.28 16.79
C ASP A 37 13.39 -6.21 15.55
N LYS A 38 14.55 -5.58 15.71
CA LYS A 38 15.54 -5.43 14.63
C LYS A 38 15.98 -6.79 14.09
N ASP A 39 16.00 -7.80 14.95
CA ASP A 39 16.37 -9.17 14.56
C ASP A 39 15.27 -9.78 13.67
N ALA A 40 13.99 -9.55 13.98
CA ALA A 40 12.87 -9.96 13.12
C ALA A 40 12.93 -9.30 11.74
N MET A 41 13.25 -8.01 11.66
CA MET A 41 13.41 -7.31 10.39
C MET A 41 14.58 -7.87 9.57
N LEU A 42 15.71 -8.15 10.21
CA LEU A 42 16.88 -8.73 9.54
C LEU A 42 16.61 -10.16 9.06
N LYS A 43 15.95 -10.98 9.88
CA LYS A 43 15.53 -12.33 9.50
C LYS A 43 14.55 -12.28 8.33
N GLY A 44 13.53 -11.40 8.38
CA GLY A 44 12.59 -11.18 7.29
C GLY A 44 13.30 -10.83 5.98
N SER A 45 14.18 -9.84 5.99
CA SER A 45 14.94 -9.43 4.80
C SER A 45 15.85 -10.53 4.22
N ARG A 46 16.43 -11.37 5.08
CA ARG A 46 17.24 -12.52 4.65
C ARG A 46 16.37 -13.58 3.99
N LEU A 47 15.23 -13.87 4.62
CA LEU A 47 14.28 -14.85 4.14
C LEU A 47 13.70 -14.45 2.78
N HIS A 48 13.26 -13.19 2.60
CA HIS A 48 12.83 -12.66 1.32
C HIS A 48 13.87 -12.89 0.23
N ARG A 49 15.10 -12.46 0.43
CA ARG A 49 16.18 -12.65 -0.55
C ARG A 49 16.47 -14.13 -0.85
N LYS A 50 16.35 -15.00 0.16
CA LYS A 50 16.52 -16.44 -0.04
C LYS A 50 15.43 -17.00 -0.93
N LEU A 51 14.16 -16.68 -0.65
CA LEU A 51 13.00 -17.14 -1.42
C LEU A 51 13.04 -16.61 -2.87
N GLN A 52 13.34 -15.32 -3.04
CA GLN A 52 13.49 -14.70 -4.36
C GLN A 52 14.57 -15.40 -5.21
N LYS A 53 15.69 -15.79 -4.61
CA LYS A 53 16.78 -16.53 -5.30
C LYS A 53 16.42 -17.97 -5.66
N GLN A 54 15.46 -18.57 -4.96
CA GLN A 54 14.99 -19.94 -5.25
C GLN A 54 13.96 -19.97 -6.39
N MET A 55 13.37 -18.82 -6.72
CA MET A 55 12.49 -18.67 -7.88
C MET A 55 13.35 -18.62 -9.16
N GLY A 56 12.91 -19.23 -10.21
CA GLY A 56 13.67 -19.36 -11.46
C GLY A 56 14.12 -18.04 -12.12
N GLY A 57 14.79 -18.13 -13.28
CA GLY A 57 15.41 -16.99 -13.97
C GLY A 57 14.45 -15.89 -14.43
N ASP A 58 13.16 -16.20 -14.59
CA ASP A 58 12.13 -15.23 -15.00
C ASP A 58 11.54 -14.42 -13.84
N TYR A 59 11.98 -14.69 -12.61
CA TYR A 59 11.53 -13.98 -11.44
C TYR A 59 12.24 -12.62 -11.32
N ARG A 60 11.47 -11.54 -11.46
CA ARG A 60 11.94 -10.17 -11.26
C ARG A 60 11.63 -9.75 -9.84
N ALA A 61 12.66 -9.63 -9.01
CA ALA A 61 12.54 -9.22 -7.62
C ALA A 61 12.46 -7.69 -7.48
N GLU A 62 11.75 -7.23 -6.45
CA GLU A 62 11.75 -5.82 -6.01
C GLU A 62 11.30 -4.84 -7.12
N VAL A 63 10.21 -5.15 -7.81
CA VAL A 63 9.73 -4.34 -8.95
C VAL A 63 8.98 -3.10 -8.45
N ALA A 64 9.53 -1.92 -8.75
CA ALA A 64 8.89 -0.65 -8.41
C ALA A 64 7.68 -0.39 -9.31
N LEU A 65 6.54 -0.11 -8.70
CA LEU A 65 5.26 0.15 -9.36
C LEU A 65 4.67 1.46 -8.85
N ARG A 66 4.02 2.20 -9.74
CA ARG A 66 3.35 3.46 -9.42
C ARG A 66 2.15 3.68 -10.33
N MET A 67 1.12 4.34 -9.80
CA MET A 67 -0.04 4.79 -10.56
C MET A 67 -0.54 6.12 -10.02
N ASN A 68 -0.95 7.01 -10.93
CA ASN A 68 -1.63 8.26 -10.59
C ASN A 68 -3.13 8.06 -10.83
N CYS A 69 -3.93 8.49 -9.88
CA CYS A 69 -5.39 8.48 -9.94
C CYS A 69 -5.89 9.89 -9.69
N SER A 70 -6.62 10.45 -10.65
CA SER A 70 -7.08 11.84 -10.61
C SER A 70 -8.53 11.89 -10.14
N TYR A 71 -8.79 12.79 -9.18
CA TYR A 71 -10.11 13.22 -8.73
C TYR A 71 -10.29 14.70 -9.07
N GLU A 72 -11.51 15.22 -8.94
CA GLU A 72 -11.79 16.62 -9.29
C GLU A 72 -10.98 17.62 -8.44
N ASP A 73 -10.73 17.29 -7.18
CA ASP A 73 -10.15 18.18 -6.17
C ASP A 73 -8.70 17.87 -5.78
N LEU A 74 -8.19 16.68 -6.15
CA LEU A 74 -6.82 16.25 -5.87
C LEU A 74 -6.41 15.04 -6.72
N ASP A 75 -5.12 14.83 -6.84
CA ASP A 75 -4.53 13.63 -7.43
C ASP A 75 -3.94 12.74 -6.34
N ILE A 76 -4.15 11.42 -6.46
CA ILE A 76 -3.54 10.42 -5.59
C ILE A 76 -2.45 9.71 -6.39
N ARG A 77 -1.21 9.78 -5.90
CA ARG A 77 -0.11 8.97 -6.42
C ARG A 77 0.13 7.80 -5.50
N LEU A 78 -0.22 6.61 -5.99
CA LEU A 78 0.06 5.35 -5.31
C LEU A 78 1.37 4.78 -5.83
N GLU A 79 2.25 4.38 -4.93
CA GLU A 79 3.56 3.83 -5.27
C GLU A 79 3.96 2.72 -4.29
N GLY A 80 4.80 1.81 -4.76
CA GLY A 80 5.34 0.74 -3.92
C GLY A 80 6.25 -0.18 -4.71
N ARG A 81 6.55 -1.32 -4.11
CA ARG A 81 7.46 -2.30 -4.67
C ARG A 81 6.90 -3.69 -4.43
N ALA A 82 6.58 -4.41 -5.51
CA ALA A 82 6.21 -5.82 -5.43
C ALA A 82 7.44 -6.65 -5.11
N ASP A 83 7.33 -7.61 -4.20
CA ASP A 83 8.44 -8.47 -3.81
C ASP A 83 8.92 -9.30 -5.00
N GLY A 84 8.02 -9.70 -5.89
CA GLY A 84 8.38 -10.40 -7.12
C GLY A 84 7.30 -10.37 -8.20
N ILE A 85 7.75 -10.49 -9.45
CA ILE A 85 6.88 -10.69 -10.63
C ILE A 85 7.52 -11.78 -11.50
N PHE A 86 6.74 -12.78 -11.89
CA PHE A 86 7.19 -13.88 -12.74
C PHE A 86 6.07 -14.38 -13.66
N THR A 87 6.43 -15.17 -14.64
CA THR A 87 5.45 -15.78 -15.55
C THR A 87 5.49 -17.30 -15.39
N GLU A 88 4.33 -17.93 -15.25
CA GLU A 88 4.14 -19.37 -15.18
C GLU A 88 2.84 -19.73 -15.92
N ASP A 89 2.88 -20.71 -16.80
CA ASP A 89 1.73 -21.17 -17.59
C ASP A 89 0.97 -20.02 -18.31
N GLU A 90 1.71 -19.14 -18.96
CA GLU A 90 1.20 -17.96 -19.68
C GLU A 90 0.45 -16.94 -18.79
N VAL A 91 0.53 -17.09 -17.48
CA VAL A 91 0.00 -16.14 -16.49
C VAL A 91 1.14 -15.38 -15.84
N VAL A 92 1.01 -14.07 -15.79
CA VAL A 92 1.91 -13.23 -14.99
C VAL A 92 1.44 -13.24 -13.54
N TRP A 93 2.34 -13.47 -12.62
CA TRP A 93 2.10 -13.55 -11.18
C TRP A 93 2.77 -12.41 -10.43
N ILE A 94 2.04 -11.79 -9.53
CA ILE A 94 2.60 -10.94 -8.48
C ILE A 94 2.83 -11.82 -7.26
N ASP A 95 4.04 -11.78 -6.72
CA ASP A 95 4.39 -12.49 -5.48
C ASP A 95 4.62 -11.48 -4.35
N GLU A 96 3.89 -11.67 -3.27
CA GLU A 96 4.05 -10.89 -2.03
C GLU A 96 4.50 -11.85 -0.93
N ILE A 97 5.68 -11.60 -0.38
CA ILE A 97 6.34 -12.48 0.58
C ILE A 97 6.17 -11.93 2.00
N LYS A 98 5.75 -12.78 2.93
CA LYS A 98 5.60 -12.42 4.34
C LYS A 98 6.29 -13.43 5.24
N GLY A 99 7.25 -12.95 6.03
CA GLY A 99 7.86 -13.71 7.13
C GLY A 99 7.00 -13.60 8.39
N ILE A 100 6.63 -14.73 8.98
CA ILE A 100 5.86 -14.80 10.22
C ILE A 100 6.48 -15.77 11.21
N TYR A 101 6.21 -15.60 12.50
CA TYR A 101 6.61 -16.56 13.54
C TYR A 101 5.57 -17.66 13.78
N GLY A 102 4.36 -17.51 13.25
CA GLY A 102 3.28 -18.47 13.40
C GLY A 102 3.43 -19.71 12.52
N ASN A 103 2.62 -20.74 12.80
CA ASN A 103 2.57 -21.95 11.98
C ASN A 103 1.90 -21.65 10.63
N VAL A 104 2.71 -21.57 9.57
CA VAL A 104 2.22 -21.30 8.21
C VAL A 104 1.37 -22.43 7.65
N GLU A 105 1.57 -23.67 8.09
CA GLU A 105 0.84 -24.83 7.59
C GLU A 105 -0.63 -24.80 8.02
N GLN A 106 -0.93 -24.21 9.19
CA GLN A 106 -2.27 -24.06 9.72
C GLN A 106 -3.05 -22.88 9.13
N MET A 107 -2.42 -22.01 8.34
CA MET A 107 -3.12 -20.91 7.67
C MET A 107 -4.08 -21.48 6.62
N GLU A 108 -5.36 -21.17 6.71
CA GLU A 108 -6.37 -21.60 5.73
C GLU A 108 -6.51 -20.58 4.59
N GLU A 109 -6.29 -19.29 4.88
CA GLU A 109 -6.39 -18.19 3.94
C GLU A 109 -5.30 -17.14 4.18
N PRO A 110 -4.98 -16.32 3.18
CA PRO A 110 -4.03 -15.22 3.35
C PRO A 110 -4.65 -14.10 4.18
N VAL A 111 -3.79 -13.38 4.92
CA VAL A 111 -4.21 -12.18 5.65
C VAL A 111 -4.72 -11.14 4.65
N LYS A 112 -5.93 -10.61 4.89
CA LYS A 112 -6.62 -9.70 3.96
C LYS A 112 -5.79 -8.49 3.54
N VAL A 113 -5.11 -7.83 4.49
CA VAL A 113 -4.26 -6.66 4.22
C VAL A 113 -3.07 -7.03 3.32
N HIS A 114 -2.45 -8.18 3.52
CA HIS A 114 -1.34 -8.65 2.69
C HIS A 114 -1.81 -8.99 1.27
N LYS A 115 -2.95 -9.71 1.15
CA LYS A 115 -3.57 -10.00 -0.16
C LYS A 115 -3.92 -8.71 -0.90
N ALA A 116 -4.49 -7.72 -0.20
CA ALA A 116 -4.82 -6.43 -0.78
C ALA A 116 -3.59 -5.68 -1.32
N GLN A 117 -2.44 -5.79 -0.65
CA GLN A 117 -1.19 -5.23 -1.13
C GLN A 117 -0.79 -5.84 -2.47
N ALA A 118 -0.81 -7.17 -2.59
CA ALA A 118 -0.53 -7.88 -3.82
C ALA A 118 -1.56 -7.56 -4.94
N MET A 119 -2.84 -7.43 -4.59
CA MET A 119 -3.90 -7.04 -5.54
C MET A 119 -3.69 -5.62 -6.09
N CYS A 120 -3.26 -4.66 -5.27
CA CYS A 120 -2.89 -3.33 -5.76
C CYS A 120 -1.75 -3.40 -6.77
N TYR A 121 -0.69 -4.15 -6.48
CA TYR A 121 0.41 -4.35 -7.42
C TYR A 121 -0.06 -5.07 -8.69
N GLY A 122 -0.93 -6.07 -8.54
CA GLY A 122 -1.54 -6.77 -9.67
C GLY A 122 -2.31 -5.86 -10.60
N TYR A 123 -3.14 -4.99 -10.04
CA TYR A 123 -3.87 -4.01 -10.84
C TYR A 123 -2.95 -3.03 -11.55
N ILE A 124 -2.00 -2.42 -10.82
CA ILE A 124 -1.08 -1.44 -11.39
C ILE A 124 -0.28 -2.06 -12.54
N TYR A 125 0.31 -3.22 -12.30
CA TYR A 125 1.11 -3.92 -13.31
C TYR A 125 0.26 -4.40 -14.49
N GLY A 126 -0.90 -5.00 -14.21
CA GLY A 126 -1.79 -5.50 -15.25
C GLY A 126 -2.29 -4.42 -16.21
N VAL A 127 -2.59 -3.21 -15.70
CA VAL A 127 -2.96 -2.06 -16.53
C VAL A 127 -1.76 -1.56 -17.35
N GLN A 128 -0.57 -1.49 -16.75
CA GLN A 128 0.64 -1.02 -17.45
C GLN A 128 1.05 -1.95 -18.60
N GLU A 129 0.88 -3.25 -18.43
CA GLU A 129 1.22 -4.27 -19.43
C GLU A 129 0.04 -4.65 -20.35
N GLY A 130 -1.15 -4.07 -20.14
CA GLY A 130 -2.34 -4.36 -20.95
C GLY A 130 -2.85 -5.78 -20.81
N LEU A 131 -2.71 -6.38 -19.62
CA LEU A 131 -3.16 -7.76 -19.35
C LEU A 131 -4.68 -7.81 -19.17
N SER A 132 -5.31 -8.96 -19.47
CA SER A 132 -6.72 -9.22 -19.17
C SER A 132 -6.93 -9.87 -17.81
N LYS A 133 -5.93 -10.61 -17.31
CA LYS A 133 -5.92 -11.31 -16.02
C LYS A 133 -4.51 -11.34 -15.45
N ILE A 134 -4.42 -11.53 -14.15
CA ILE A 134 -3.13 -11.62 -13.43
C ILE A 134 -3.26 -12.60 -12.27
N GLY A 135 -2.18 -13.32 -11.97
CA GLY A 135 -2.07 -14.15 -10.79
C GLY A 135 -1.60 -13.37 -9.58
N ILE A 136 -2.21 -13.64 -8.45
CA ILE A 136 -1.81 -13.13 -7.14
C ILE A 136 -1.29 -14.31 -6.32
N GLN A 137 -0.03 -14.25 -5.94
CA GLN A 137 0.60 -15.23 -5.06
C GLN A 137 0.95 -14.57 -3.73
N MET A 138 0.49 -15.17 -2.65
CA MET A 138 0.91 -14.84 -1.30
C MET A 138 1.85 -15.91 -0.79
N THR A 139 3.10 -15.57 -0.54
CA THR A 139 4.13 -16.48 -0.03
C THR A 139 4.37 -16.19 1.45
N TYR A 140 3.89 -17.06 2.33
CA TYR A 140 4.19 -17.02 3.76
C TYR A 140 5.33 -17.96 4.10
N ALA A 141 6.26 -17.48 4.89
CA ALA A 141 7.37 -18.30 5.37
C ALA A 141 7.61 -18.09 6.87
N ASN A 142 7.78 -19.19 7.58
CA ASN A 142 8.13 -19.13 9.00
C ASN A 142 9.56 -18.65 9.17
N LEU A 143 9.77 -17.66 10.04
CA LEU A 143 11.07 -17.01 10.27
C LEU A 143 12.08 -17.89 11.03
N GLU A 144 11.63 -19.00 11.61
CA GLU A 144 12.48 -19.92 12.38
C GLU A 144 12.69 -21.24 11.64
N THR A 145 11.60 -21.85 11.16
CA THR A 145 11.64 -23.16 10.51
C THR A 145 11.82 -23.10 9.00
N GLU A 146 11.66 -21.90 8.42
CA GLU A 146 11.70 -21.65 6.99
C GLU A 146 10.64 -22.43 6.16
N VAL A 147 9.65 -23.05 6.84
CA VAL A 147 8.53 -23.69 6.15
C VAL A 147 7.73 -22.65 5.38
N VAL A 148 7.40 -22.97 4.11
CA VAL A 148 6.75 -22.05 3.18
C VAL A 148 5.37 -22.58 2.78
N LYS A 149 4.37 -21.68 2.80
CA LYS A 149 3.04 -21.92 2.25
C LYS A 149 2.67 -20.82 1.26
N ARG A 150 2.09 -21.22 0.12
CA ARG A 150 1.66 -20.30 -0.92
C ARG A 150 0.16 -20.40 -1.15
N PHE A 151 -0.47 -19.24 -1.28
CA PHE A 151 -1.86 -19.11 -1.72
C PHE A 151 -1.84 -18.46 -3.09
N ARG A 152 -2.56 -19.03 -4.04
CA ARG A 152 -2.59 -18.56 -5.43
C ARG A 152 -4.02 -18.35 -5.90
N GLU A 153 -4.23 -17.28 -6.64
CA GLU A 153 -5.50 -16.94 -7.25
C GLU A 153 -5.25 -16.18 -8.55
N VAL A 154 -6.04 -16.44 -9.58
CA VAL A 154 -6.03 -15.67 -10.83
C VAL A 154 -7.26 -14.79 -10.85
N ILE A 155 -7.07 -13.49 -11.05
CA ILE A 155 -8.13 -12.48 -11.00
C ILE A 155 -8.11 -11.72 -12.34
N SER A 156 -9.27 -11.36 -12.88
CA SER A 156 -9.36 -10.49 -14.05
C SER A 156 -8.98 -9.05 -13.69
N ILE A 157 -8.38 -8.34 -14.65
CA ILE A 157 -8.05 -6.92 -14.42
C ILE A 157 -9.30 -6.08 -14.20
N GLU A 158 -10.45 -6.46 -14.77
CA GLU A 158 -11.70 -5.75 -14.54
C GLU A 158 -12.22 -5.90 -13.10
N GLU A 159 -12.16 -7.11 -12.52
CA GLU A 159 -12.47 -7.32 -11.10
C GLU A 159 -11.51 -6.55 -10.18
N LEU A 160 -10.20 -6.57 -10.50
CA LEU A 160 -9.22 -5.78 -9.75
C LEU A 160 -9.46 -4.28 -9.86
N LYS A 161 -9.91 -3.79 -11.01
CA LYS A 161 -10.25 -2.38 -11.23
C LYS A 161 -11.40 -1.93 -10.35
N GLU A 162 -12.50 -2.71 -10.31
CA GLU A 162 -13.64 -2.39 -9.46
C GLU A 162 -13.27 -2.37 -7.98
N TRP A 163 -12.49 -3.36 -7.54
CA TRP A 163 -12.02 -3.44 -6.17
C TRP A 163 -11.06 -2.28 -5.82
N TYR A 164 -10.10 -2.01 -6.69
CA TYR A 164 -9.12 -0.94 -6.54
C TYR A 164 -9.77 0.44 -6.51
N GLN A 165 -10.77 0.68 -7.36
CA GLN A 165 -11.52 1.93 -7.37
C GLN A 165 -12.24 2.15 -6.04
N LYS A 166 -12.91 1.12 -5.50
CA LYS A 166 -13.57 1.20 -4.19
C LYS A 166 -12.57 1.55 -3.07
N LEU A 167 -11.39 0.92 -3.09
CA LEU A 167 -10.33 1.20 -2.11
C LEU A 167 -9.88 2.67 -2.17
N LEU A 168 -9.67 3.20 -3.36
CA LEU A 168 -9.27 4.59 -3.56
C LEU A 168 -10.37 5.59 -3.22
N ASP A 169 -11.63 5.28 -3.55
CA ASP A 169 -12.76 6.15 -3.23
C ASP A 169 -12.92 6.32 -1.71
N GLU A 170 -12.72 5.24 -0.94
CA GLU A 170 -12.73 5.34 0.53
C GLU A 170 -11.59 6.21 1.05
N TYR A 171 -10.40 6.09 0.47
CA TYR A 171 -9.27 6.94 0.84
C TYR A 171 -9.49 8.41 0.44
N HIS A 172 -10.05 8.65 -0.75
CA HIS A 172 -10.39 9.99 -1.23
C HIS A 172 -11.41 10.70 -0.31
N LYS A 173 -12.45 9.99 0.14
CA LYS A 173 -13.42 10.54 1.11
C LYS A 173 -12.73 11.03 2.37
N TRP A 174 -11.78 10.26 2.89
CA TRP A 174 -11.01 10.64 4.07
C TRP A 174 -10.11 11.86 3.83
N LEU A 175 -9.43 11.93 2.67
CA LEU A 175 -8.61 13.09 2.29
C LEU A 175 -9.45 14.36 2.18
N SER A 176 -10.61 14.28 1.54
CA SER A 176 -11.54 15.41 1.39
C SER A 176 -12.05 15.90 2.74
N TYR A 177 -12.37 14.96 3.65
CA TYR A 177 -12.73 15.30 5.04
C TYR A 177 -11.57 16.00 5.76
N GLN A 178 -10.35 15.48 5.68
CA GLN A 178 -9.17 16.09 6.29
C GLN A 178 -8.90 17.51 5.78
N LYS A 179 -9.04 17.72 4.46
CA LYS A 179 -8.86 19.03 3.84
C LYS A 179 -9.85 20.03 4.42
N LYS A 180 -11.15 19.68 4.43
CA LYS A 180 -12.21 20.53 4.99
C LYS A 180 -11.97 20.84 6.47
N TRP A 181 -11.65 19.82 7.27
CA TRP A 181 -11.36 20.00 8.69
C TRP A 181 -10.15 20.91 8.93
N LYS A 182 -9.10 20.78 8.12
CA LYS A 182 -7.91 21.64 8.19
C LYS A 182 -8.25 23.09 7.86
N GLU A 183 -9.09 23.34 6.87
CA GLU A 183 -9.56 24.67 6.49
C GLU A 183 -10.38 25.32 7.63
N GLU A 184 -11.36 24.59 8.18
CA GLU A 184 -12.17 25.05 9.31
C GLU A 184 -11.33 25.34 10.55
N ARG A 185 -10.40 24.45 10.90
CA ARG A 185 -9.47 24.63 12.01
C ARG A 185 -8.59 25.87 11.80
N ASN A 186 -8.02 26.03 10.62
CA ASN A 186 -7.16 27.17 10.33
C ASN A 186 -7.94 28.47 10.37
N HIS A 187 -9.20 28.48 9.91
CA HIS A 187 -10.08 29.63 10.01
C HIS A 187 -10.39 29.98 11.47
N SER A 188 -10.73 29.00 12.30
CA SER A 188 -10.98 29.22 13.73
C SER A 188 -9.75 29.73 14.50
N LEU A 189 -8.54 29.26 14.09
CA LEU A 189 -7.29 29.71 14.71
C LEU A 189 -6.93 31.18 14.39
N GLN A 190 -7.40 31.72 13.26
CA GLN A 190 -7.16 33.12 12.91
C GLN A 190 -7.85 34.13 13.88
N SER A 191 -8.92 33.69 14.51
CA SER A 191 -9.66 34.52 15.50
C SER A 191 -9.15 34.38 16.94
N LEU A 192 -8.17 33.51 17.18
CA LEU A 192 -7.60 33.30 18.51
C LEU A 192 -6.56 34.39 18.81
N GLU A 193 -6.87 35.23 19.79
CA GLU A 193 -5.89 36.15 20.36
C GLU A 193 -5.03 35.41 21.40
N PHE A 194 -3.73 35.63 21.32
CA PHE A 194 -2.81 35.07 22.32
C PHE A 194 -3.03 35.80 23.66
N PRO A 195 -3.46 35.11 24.73
CA PRO A 195 -3.94 35.75 25.95
C PRO A 195 -2.82 36.38 26.81
N PHE A 196 -1.58 36.24 26.39
CA PHE A 196 -0.42 36.77 27.13
C PHE A 196 0.41 37.69 26.22
N SER A 197 1.11 38.67 26.86
CA SER A 197 2.08 39.48 26.12
C SER A 197 3.23 38.64 25.61
N TYR A 198 3.60 38.86 24.33
CA TYR A 198 4.74 38.14 23.71
C TYR A 198 6.04 38.52 24.42
N ARG A 199 6.88 37.53 24.68
CA ARG A 199 8.24 37.76 25.13
C ARG A 199 9.11 38.20 23.94
N GLU A 200 10.22 38.89 24.26
CA GLU A 200 11.19 39.32 23.26
C GLU A 200 11.68 38.12 22.41
N GLY A 201 11.60 38.22 21.08
CA GLY A 201 11.95 37.15 20.15
C GLY A 201 10.84 36.13 19.80
N GLN A 202 9.63 36.23 20.39
CA GLN A 202 8.50 35.36 20.03
C GLN A 202 7.72 35.83 18.80
N ARG A 203 7.89 37.08 18.38
CA ARG A 203 7.38 37.58 17.10
C ARG A 203 8.56 37.67 16.13
N LYS A 204 8.58 36.82 15.13
CA LYS A 204 9.38 37.00 13.91
C LYS A 204 8.43 37.02 12.74
#